data_d997c303290cd15534ab9314bfa5f8ce
#
_entry.id   d997c303290cd15534ab9314bfa5f8ce
#
_cell.length_a   1.000
_cell.length_b   1.000
_cell.length_c   1.000
_cell.angle_alpha   90.00
_cell.angle_beta   90.00
_cell.angle_gamma   90.00
#
_symmetry.space_group_name_H-M   'P 1'
#
loop_
_entity.id
_entity.type
_entity.pdbx_description
1 polymer ?
#
loop_
_entity_poly.entity_id
_entity_poly.type
_entity_poly.pdbx_seq_one_letter_code
_entity_poly.pdbx_strand_id
1 'polypeptide(L)'
;MSWAPVSDKAGSIEPAVVRAKALELLARREHSRLELRQKLLQRGYPSDRIDSVLDQLMAERLLDEGRYAELYACNRADKGYGPLRIACELRERGVPEALVGATLALLA
;
A
#
# COMPACT_ATOMS: atom_id res chain seq x y z
N MET A 1 -13.21 17.41 -33.17
CA MET A 1 -13.10 17.15 -32.51
C MET A 1 -12.36 16.56 -32.20
N SER A 2 -12.15 16.38 -31.91
CA SER A 2 -11.63 15.93 -31.55
C SER A 2 -11.22 15.67 -30.69
N TRP A 3 -10.85 15.71 -30.50
CA TRP A 3 -10.57 15.64 -29.37
C TRP A 3 -9.67 14.59 -29.08
N ALA A 4 -8.61 14.71 -28.67
CA ALA A 4 -7.55 13.78 -28.43
C ALA A 4 -7.73 13.08 -27.12
N PRO A 5 -8.66 12.26 -27.05
CA PRO A 5 -9.07 11.70 -25.78
C PRO A 5 -8.02 10.85 -25.12
N VAL A 6 -7.13 10.25 -25.88
CA VAL A 6 -6.20 9.30 -25.28
C VAL A 6 -5.17 9.99 -24.38
N SER A 7 -4.51 11.01 -24.92
CA SER A 7 -3.52 11.71 -24.10
C SER A 7 -4.18 12.49 -22.98
N ASP A 8 -5.35 13.06 -23.26
CA ASP A 8 -6.09 13.76 -22.24
C ASP A 8 -6.58 12.81 -21.17
N LYS A 9 -6.86 11.59 -21.54
CA LYS A 9 -7.38 10.60 -20.61
C LYS A 9 -6.42 10.35 -19.46
N ALA A 10 -5.14 10.14 -19.75
CA ALA A 10 -4.18 9.92 -18.71
C ALA A 10 -4.04 11.12 -17.79
N GLY A 11 -4.05 12.33 -18.38
CA GLY A 11 -3.96 13.56 -17.60
C GLY A 11 -5.23 13.93 -16.89
N SER A 12 -6.37 13.38 -17.32
CA SER A 12 -7.66 13.77 -16.77
C SER A 12 -8.21 12.77 -15.75
N ILE A 13 -7.47 11.73 -15.41
CA ILE A 13 -7.95 10.80 -14.39
C ILE A 13 -8.03 11.52 -13.06
N GLU A 14 -9.22 11.56 -12.50
CA GLU A 14 -9.47 12.26 -11.26
C GLU A 14 -8.85 11.54 -10.09
N PRO A 15 -8.27 12.27 -9.14
CA PRO A 15 -7.79 11.63 -7.90
C PRO A 15 -8.87 10.83 -7.21
N ALA A 16 -10.13 11.25 -7.31
CA ALA A 16 -11.24 10.53 -6.69
C ALA A 16 -11.40 9.12 -7.25
N VAL A 17 -11.11 8.91 -8.54
CA VAL A 17 -11.20 7.58 -9.15
C VAL A 17 -10.12 6.67 -8.58
N VAL A 18 -8.90 7.18 -8.49
CA VAL A 18 -7.78 6.42 -7.92
C VAL A 18 -8.04 6.11 -6.45
N ARG A 19 -8.53 7.13 -5.71
CA ARG A 19 -8.84 6.97 -4.29
C ARG A 19 -9.92 5.90 -4.08
N ALA A 20 -10.97 5.92 -4.88
CA ALA A 20 -12.05 4.95 -4.75
C ALA A 20 -11.52 3.53 -4.96
N LYS A 21 -10.63 3.34 -5.94
CA LYS A 21 -10.05 2.03 -6.18
C LYS A 21 -9.16 1.59 -5.04
N ALA A 22 -8.35 2.51 -4.52
CA ALA A 22 -7.49 2.22 -3.38
C ALA A 22 -8.32 1.81 -2.16
N LEU A 23 -9.41 2.53 -1.89
CA LEU A 23 -10.29 2.20 -0.77
C LEU A 23 -10.97 0.85 -0.97
N GLU A 24 -11.33 0.51 -2.19
CA GLU A 24 -11.90 -0.79 -2.49
C GLU A 24 -10.92 -1.92 -2.14
N LEU A 25 -9.65 -1.74 -2.49
CA LEU A 25 -8.63 -2.72 -2.18
C LEU A 25 -8.37 -2.81 -0.67
N LEU A 26 -8.30 -1.65 0.00
CA LEU A 26 -8.08 -1.61 1.44
C LEU A 26 -9.25 -2.18 2.23
N ALA A 27 -10.46 -2.10 1.68
CA ALA A 27 -11.63 -2.69 2.32
C ALA A 27 -11.55 -4.22 2.41
N ARG A 28 -10.76 -4.84 1.53
CA ARG A 28 -10.58 -6.29 1.52
C ARG A 28 -9.58 -6.75 2.56
N ARG A 29 -8.50 -5.99 2.75
CA ARG A 29 -7.47 -6.27 3.74
C ARG A 29 -6.49 -5.11 3.82
N GLU A 30 -5.65 -5.15 4.84
CA GLU A 30 -4.57 -4.18 4.94
C GLU A 30 -3.55 -4.42 3.82
N HIS A 31 -2.91 -3.34 3.38
CA HIS A 31 -1.87 -3.38 2.37
C HIS A 31 -0.70 -2.54 2.85
N SER A 32 0.52 -2.90 2.43
CA SER A 32 1.62 -1.96 2.54
C SER A 32 1.46 -0.91 1.45
N ARG A 33 2.11 0.26 1.63
CA ARG A 33 2.05 1.31 0.61
C ARG A 33 2.60 0.81 -0.72
N LEU A 34 3.73 0.11 -0.69
CA LEU A 34 4.34 -0.42 -1.91
C LEU A 34 3.40 -1.38 -2.64
N GLU A 35 2.78 -2.27 -1.90
CA GLU A 35 1.87 -3.24 -2.47
C GLU A 35 0.68 -2.55 -3.14
N LEU A 36 0.09 -1.60 -2.44
CA LEU A 36 -1.06 -0.87 -2.97
C LEU A 36 -0.66 -0.06 -4.20
N ARG A 37 0.52 0.58 -4.14
CA ARG A 37 1.04 1.34 -5.28
C ARG A 37 1.20 0.46 -6.52
N GLN A 38 1.77 -0.72 -6.33
CA GLN A 38 1.98 -1.65 -7.44
C GLN A 38 0.66 -2.10 -8.06
N LYS A 39 -0.33 -2.37 -7.23
CA LYS A 39 -1.65 -2.77 -7.72
C LYS A 39 -2.31 -1.67 -8.52
N LEU A 40 -2.19 -0.43 -8.07
CA LEU A 40 -2.77 0.71 -8.77
C LEU A 40 -2.04 0.99 -10.08
N LEU A 41 -0.71 0.84 -10.09
CA LEU A 41 0.06 0.97 -11.33
C LEU A 41 -0.36 -0.07 -12.37
N GLN A 42 -0.61 -1.30 -11.92
CA GLN A 42 -1.04 -2.37 -12.81
C GLN A 42 -2.38 -2.07 -13.47
N ARG A 43 -3.20 -1.25 -12.84
CA ARG A 43 -4.48 -0.84 -13.40
C ARG A 43 -4.35 0.35 -14.35
N GLY A 44 -3.13 0.85 -14.54
CA GLY A 44 -2.87 1.92 -15.52
C GLY A 44 -3.03 3.33 -14.99
N TYR A 45 -3.20 3.52 -13.70
CA TYR A 45 -3.29 4.87 -13.14
C TYR A 45 -1.91 5.53 -13.16
N PRO A 46 -1.85 6.86 -13.38
CA PRO A 46 -0.56 7.57 -13.38
C PRO A 46 0.09 7.56 -12.01
N SER A 47 1.41 7.42 -11.97
CA SER A 47 2.14 7.30 -10.71
C SER A 47 2.00 8.52 -9.82
N ASP A 48 1.98 9.72 -10.41
CA ASP A 48 1.84 10.94 -9.60
C ASP A 48 0.47 11.03 -8.93
N ARG A 49 -0.58 10.58 -9.60
CA ARG A 49 -1.91 10.51 -9.01
C ARG A 49 -1.95 9.50 -7.88
N ILE A 50 -1.33 8.35 -8.11
CA ILE A 50 -1.27 7.30 -7.10
C ILE A 50 -0.55 7.80 -5.86
N ASP A 51 0.63 8.40 -6.02
CA ASP A 51 1.42 8.84 -4.88
C ASP A 51 0.68 9.91 -4.06
N SER A 52 0.00 10.82 -4.75
CA SER A 52 -0.78 11.85 -4.08
C SER A 52 -1.92 11.24 -3.25
N VAL A 53 -2.64 10.28 -3.83
CA VAL A 53 -3.73 9.60 -3.13
C VAL A 53 -3.21 8.80 -1.94
N LEU A 54 -2.09 8.08 -2.12
CA LEU A 54 -1.53 7.30 -1.02
C LEU A 54 -1.08 8.19 0.13
N ASP A 55 -0.51 9.36 -0.16
CA ASP A 55 -0.15 10.32 0.89
C ASP A 55 -1.39 10.74 1.69
N GLN A 56 -2.49 11.02 0.99
CA GLN A 56 -3.74 11.40 1.66
C GLN A 56 -4.28 10.28 2.52
N LEU A 57 -4.27 9.06 2.00
CA LEU A 57 -4.78 7.91 2.75
C LEU A 57 -3.94 7.62 3.98
N MET A 58 -2.63 7.84 3.89
CA MET A 58 -1.76 7.69 5.05
C MET A 58 -2.03 8.76 6.10
N ALA A 59 -2.24 10.00 5.66
CA ALA A 59 -2.56 11.09 6.58
C ALA A 59 -3.88 10.84 7.31
N GLU A 60 -4.83 10.20 6.63
CA GLU A 60 -6.14 9.87 7.21
C GLU A 60 -6.14 8.54 7.95
N ARG A 61 -5.01 7.85 7.97
CA ARG A 61 -4.86 6.54 8.61
C ARG A 61 -5.75 5.44 8.01
N LEU A 62 -6.19 5.64 6.80
CA LEU A 62 -6.91 4.61 6.04
C LEU A 62 -5.92 3.63 5.41
N LEU A 63 -4.72 4.09 5.11
CA LEU A 63 -3.59 3.26 4.74
C LEU A 63 -2.59 3.38 5.89
N ASP A 64 -2.32 2.27 6.57
CA ASP A 64 -1.49 2.28 7.77
C ASP A 64 -0.52 1.11 7.74
N GLU A 65 0.74 1.42 7.46
CA GLU A 65 1.76 0.38 7.33
C GLU A 65 2.09 -0.30 8.65
N GLY A 66 1.85 0.39 9.76
CA GLY A 66 2.02 -0.24 11.07
C GLY A 66 1.00 -1.34 11.29
N ARG A 67 -0.28 -1.07 11.00
CA ARG A 67 -1.32 -2.10 11.10
C ARG A 67 -1.03 -3.26 10.16
N TYR A 68 -0.61 -2.94 8.93
CA TYR A 68 -0.27 -3.97 7.96
C TYR A 68 0.84 -4.88 8.51
N ALA A 69 1.91 -4.26 9.03
CA ALA A 69 3.07 -5.00 9.51
C ALA A 69 2.69 -5.91 10.67
N GLU A 70 1.88 -5.42 11.60
CA GLU A 70 1.47 -6.23 12.76
C GLU A 70 0.64 -7.44 12.32
N LEU A 71 -0.33 -7.23 11.44
CA LEU A 71 -1.15 -8.33 10.96
C LEU A 71 -0.33 -9.35 10.19
N TYR A 72 0.56 -8.87 9.32
CA TYR A 72 1.42 -9.74 8.55
C TYR A 72 2.30 -10.58 9.46
N ALA A 73 2.94 -9.91 10.42
CA ALA A 73 3.87 -10.58 11.32
C ALA A 73 3.16 -11.62 12.20
N CYS A 74 1.98 -11.28 12.71
CA CYS A 74 1.21 -12.22 13.51
C CYS A 74 0.84 -13.47 12.71
N ASN A 75 0.38 -13.28 11.47
CA ASN A 75 0.04 -14.40 10.61
C ASN A 75 1.24 -15.30 10.34
N ARG A 76 2.40 -14.69 10.09
CA ARG A 76 3.61 -15.47 9.80
C ARG A 76 4.11 -16.18 11.03
N ALA A 77 4.07 -15.51 12.19
CA ALA A 77 4.49 -16.11 13.45
C ALA A 77 3.60 -17.30 13.79
N ASP A 78 2.30 -17.18 13.57
CA ASP A 78 1.37 -18.29 13.80
C ASP A 78 1.66 -19.49 12.93
N LYS A 79 2.24 -19.26 11.76
CA LYS A 79 2.63 -20.34 10.85
C LYS A 79 4.02 -20.90 11.17
N GLY A 80 4.67 -20.39 12.20
CA GLY A 80 5.95 -20.91 12.68
C GLY A 80 7.18 -20.25 12.09
N TYR A 81 7.03 -19.15 11.36
CA TYR A 81 8.19 -18.44 10.81
C TYR A 81 8.85 -17.59 11.89
N GLY A 82 10.19 -17.55 11.88
CA GLY A 82 10.96 -16.81 12.86
C GLY A 82 11.05 -15.32 12.58
N PRO A 83 11.50 -14.53 13.58
CA PRO A 83 11.53 -13.07 13.45
C PRO A 83 12.44 -12.55 12.35
N LEU A 84 13.58 -13.20 12.10
CA LEU A 84 14.47 -12.73 11.03
C LEU A 84 13.84 -12.86 9.66
N ARG A 85 13.13 -13.97 9.44
CA ARG A 85 12.43 -14.17 8.18
C ARG A 85 11.30 -13.18 8.02
N ILE A 86 10.54 -12.95 9.09
CA ILE A 86 9.44 -11.99 9.07
C ILE A 86 9.98 -10.60 8.76
N ALA A 87 11.10 -10.21 9.37
CA ALA A 87 11.73 -8.91 9.10
C ALA A 87 12.10 -8.76 7.62
N CYS A 88 12.71 -9.81 7.05
CA CYS A 88 13.05 -9.83 5.64
C CYS A 88 11.83 -9.62 4.74
N GLU A 89 10.78 -10.36 5.04
CA GLU A 89 9.55 -10.28 4.26
C GLU A 89 8.90 -8.92 4.36
N LEU A 90 8.90 -8.32 5.54
CA LEU A 90 8.36 -6.97 5.70
C LEU A 90 9.15 -5.94 4.89
N ARG A 91 10.47 -6.06 4.87
CA ARG A 91 11.32 -5.17 4.09
C ARG A 91 11.05 -5.32 2.59
N GLU A 92 10.87 -6.54 2.13
CA GLU A 92 10.53 -6.80 0.73
C GLU A 92 9.21 -6.16 0.34
N ARG A 93 8.31 -6.04 1.30
CA ARG A 93 7.00 -5.42 1.08
C ARG A 93 7.03 -3.91 1.25
N GLY A 94 8.21 -3.34 1.46
CA GLY A 94 8.38 -1.91 1.53
C GLY A 94 8.06 -1.29 2.87
N VAL A 95 7.92 -2.08 3.92
CA VAL A 95 7.65 -1.55 5.26
C VAL A 95 8.89 -0.82 5.75
N PRO A 96 8.75 0.43 6.23
CA PRO A 96 9.91 1.18 6.73
C PRO A 96 10.59 0.50 7.89
N GLU A 97 11.90 0.68 7.99
CA GLU A 97 12.73 -0.01 8.98
C GLU A 97 12.26 0.25 10.41
N ALA A 98 11.83 1.47 10.71
CA ALA A 98 11.33 1.80 12.05
C ALA A 98 10.12 0.94 12.41
N LEU A 99 9.24 0.68 11.44
CA LEU A 99 8.06 -0.16 11.66
C LEU A 99 8.42 -1.63 11.73
N VAL A 100 9.43 -2.06 10.97
CA VAL A 100 9.91 -3.44 11.07
C VAL A 100 10.40 -3.70 12.49
N GLY A 101 11.24 -2.80 13.01
CA GLY A 101 11.77 -2.95 14.37
C GLY A 101 10.67 -2.95 15.44
N ALA A 102 9.73 -2.02 15.32
CA ALA A 102 8.62 -1.94 16.28
C ALA A 102 7.76 -3.20 16.24
N THR A 103 7.53 -3.73 15.05
CA THR A 103 6.72 -4.94 14.88
C THR A 103 7.40 -6.14 15.50
N LEU A 104 8.71 -6.30 15.26
CA LEU A 104 9.45 -7.41 15.85
C LEU A 104 9.47 -7.34 17.37
N ALA A 105 9.52 -6.12 17.92
CA ALA A 105 9.47 -5.95 19.38
C ALA A 105 8.16 -6.47 19.95
N LEU A 106 7.07 -6.35 19.22
CA LEU A 106 5.77 -6.87 19.67
C LEU A 106 5.71 -8.39 19.67
N LEU A 107 6.55 -9.05 18.86
CA LEU A 107 6.58 -10.51 18.79
C LEU A 107 7.45 -11.13 19.88
N ALA A 108 8.31 -10.34 20.50
CA ALA A 108 9.29 -10.84 21.48
C ALA A 108 8.67 -11.24 22.82
#